data_966c0f5824089eef6a15829c019618da
#
_entry.id   966c0f5824089eef6a15829c019618da
#
_cell.length_a   1.000
_cell.length_b   1.000
_cell.length_c   1.000
_cell.angle_alpha   90.00
_cell.angle_beta   90.00
_cell.angle_gamma   90.00
#
_symmetry.space_group_name_H-M   'P 1'
#
loop_
_entity.id
_entity.type
_entity.pdbx_description
1 polymer ?
#
loop_
_entity_poly.entity_id
_entity_poly.type
_entity_poly.pdbx_seq_one_letter_code
_entity_poly.pdbx_strand_id
1 'polypeptide(L)'
;MNSHVEQLKASIEPVRNTLLAHPVYSQIQDLQGLQRFSETHVFAVWDFMSLLKSLQIGLTSVALPWVPVGSADTRYLINEIVLGEESDVDEFDVRISHFELYIKAMQQMGASTTVIEALIAKLNAGLPVQEAIEAAALPKKVKDFLQFTFDISFN
;
A
#
# COMPACT_ATOMS: atom_id res chain seq x y z
N MET A 1 -8.61 27.17 -9.56
CA MET A 1 -8.43 25.70 -9.47
C MET A 1 -7.63 25.25 -10.69
N ASN A 2 -6.70 24.32 -10.53
CA ASN A 2 -5.84 23.87 -11.63
C ASN A 2 -6.67 22.99 -12.58
N SER A 3 -6.83 23.40 -13.84
CA SER A 3 -7.65 22.68 -14.84
C SER A 3 -7.19 21.23 -15.07
N HIS A 4 -5.90 20.94 -14.90
CA HIS A 4 -5.35 19.58 -15.02
C HIS A 4 -5.81 18.66 -13.88
N VAL A 5 -5.96 19.16 -12.65
CA VAL A 5 -6.47 18.40 -11.51
C VAL A 5 -7.94 18.03 -11.73
N GLU A 6 -8.76 18.97 -12.24
CA GLU A 6 -10.16 18.68 -12.54
C GLU A 6 -10.32 17.68 -13.69
N GLN A 7 -9.48 17.77 -14.72
CA GLN A 7 -9.45 16.78 -15.81
C GLN A 7 -9.05 15.39 -15.30
N LEU A 8 -8.03 15.29 -14.44
CA LEU A 8 -7.61 14.04 -13.82
C LEU A 8 -8.74 13.44 -12.97
N LYS A 9 -9.36 14.22 -12.09
CA LYS A 9 -10.51 13.78 -11.30
C LYS A 9 -11.64 13.23 -12.18
N ALA A 10 -12.00 13.96 -13.24
CA ALA A 10 -13.04 13.51 -14.16
C ALA A 10 -12.68 12.21 -14.87
N SER A 11 -11.40 11.98 -15.20
CA SER A 11 -10.95 10.76 -15.88
C SER A 11 -10.98 9.52 -14.98
N ILE A 12 -10.73 9.67 -13.67
CA ILE A 12 -10.71 8.54 -12.72
C ILE A 12 -12.10 8.27 -12.09
N GLU A 13 -13.01 9.23 -12.12
CA GLU A 13 -14.33 9.13 -11.45
C GLU A 13 -15.15 7.89 -11.88
N PRO A 14 -15.23 7.48 -13.16
CA PRO A 14 -15.96 6.27 -13.56
C PRO A 14 -15.40 5.00 -12.92
N VAL A 15 -14.05 4.88 -12.86
CA VAL A 15 -13.37 3.73 -12.24
C VAL A 15 -13.57 3.75 -10.72
N ARG A 16 -13.47 4.92 -10.10
CA ARG A 16 -13.75 5.11 -8.68
C ARG A 16 -15.16 4.66 -8.32
N ASN A 17 -16.17 5.06 -9.09
CA ASN A 17 -17.57 4.66 -8.86
C ASN A 17 -17.76 3.15 -9.02
N THR A 18 -17.06 2.52 -9.96
CA THR A 18 -17.06 1.04 -10.11
C THR A 18 -16.48 0.37 -8.87
N LEU A 19 -15.40 0.88 -8.33
CA LEU A 19 -14.77 0.36 -7.10
C LEU A 19 -15.69 0.53 -5.87
N LEU A 20 -16.31 1.70 -5.71
CA LEU A 20 -17.22 1.97 -4.60
C LEU A 20 -18.47 1.07 -4.63
N ALA A 21 -18.94 0.71 -5.82
CA ALA A 21 -20.08 -0.19 -6.02
C ALA A 21 -19.66 -1.68 -6.13
N HIS A 22 -18.41 -2.02 -5.82
CA HIS A 22 -17.92 -3.38 -6.04
C HIS A 22 -18.63 -4.40 -5.14
N PRO A 23 -19.07 -5.55 -5.69
CA PRO A 23 -19.85 -6.56 -4.94
C PRO A 23 -19.12 -7.13 -3.70
N VAL A 24 -17.79 -7.01 -3.62
CA VAL A 24 -17.00 -7.49 -2.46
C VAL A 24 -17.53 -6.94 -1.13
N TYR A 25 -17.98 -5.68 -1.10
CA TYR A 25 -18.51 -5.08 0.12
C TYR A 25 -19.76 -5.77 0.65
N SER A 26 -20.60 -6.30 -0.23
CA SER A 26 -21.78 -7.08 0.16
C SER A 26 -21.47 -8.53 0.52
N GLN A 27 -20.26 -9.02 0.25
CA GLN A 27 -19.81 -10.36 0.58
C GLN A 27 -19.16 -10.46 1.97
N ILE A 28 -18.78 -9.32 2.57
CA ILE A 28 -18.19 -9.27 3.91
C ILE A 28 -19.34 -9.16 4.92
N GLN A 29 -19.96 -10.30 5.26
CA GLN A 29 -21.14 -10.34 6.13
C GLN A 29 -20.84 -10.96 7.52
N ASP A 30 -19.69 -11.60 7.68
CA ASP A 30 -19.29 -12.28 8.90
C ASP A 30 -17.77 -12.21 9.09
N LEU A 31 -17.29 -12.70 10.23
CA LEU A 31 -15.87 -12.72 10.55
C LEU A 31 -15.07 -13.53 9.52
N GLN A 32 -15.60 -14.64 9.03
CA GLN A 32 -14.92 -15.47 8.04
C GLN A 32 -14.78 -14.74 6.70
N GLY A 33 -15.78 -13.98 6.28
CA GLY A 33 -15.72 -13.11 5.11
C GLY A 33 -14.66 -12.02 5.27
N LEU A 34 -14.59 -11.40 6.45
CA LEU A 34 -13.58 -10.39 6.77
C LEU A 34 -12.16 -10.99 6.77
N GLN A 35 -11.96 -12.17 7.37
CA GLN A 35 -10.67 -12.88 7.34
C GLN A 35 -10.20 -13.09 5.89
N ARG A 36 -11.04 -13.70 5.05
CA ARG A 36 -10.71 -13.94 3.63
C ARG A 36 -10.43 -12.67 2.84
N PHE A 37 -11.18 -11.61 3.11
CA PHE A 37 -10.92 -10.30 2.51
C PHE A 37 -9.54 -9.78 2.93
N SER A 38 -9.24 -9.78 4.23
CA SER A 38 -8.00 -9.25 4.79
C SER A 38 -6.78 -10.00 4.30
N GLU A 39 -6.85 -11.34 4.15
CA GLU A 39 -5.78 -12.19 3.61
C GLU A 39 -5.37 -11.83 2.18
N THR A 40 -6.26 -11.17 1.44
CA THR A 40 -5.96 -10.65 0.10
C THR A 40 -5.63 -9.16 0.12
N HIS A 41 -6.38 -8.37 0.89
CA HIS A 41 -6.25 -6.92 0.93
C HIS A 41 -4.93 -6.47 1.57
N VAL A 42 -4.33 -7.26 2.47
CA VAL A 42 -3.03 -6.95 3.09
C VAL A 42 -1.92 -6.67 2.07
N PHE A 43 -1.99 -7.28 0.89
CA PHE A 43 -1.02 -7.02 -0.18
C PHE A 43 -1.18 -5.62 -0.79
N ALA A 44 -2.40 -5.10 -0.84
CA ALA A 44 -2.63 -3.72 -1.28
C ALA A 44 -2.19 -2.70 -0.20
N VAL A 45 -2.32 -3.03 1.08
CA VAL A 45 -1.81 -2.22 2.19
C VAL A 45 -0.29 -2.14 2.14
N TRP A 46 0.39 -3.26 1.94
CA TRP A 46 1.84 -3.31 1.78
C TRP A 46 2.30 -2.58 0.51
N ASP A 47 1.63 -2.80 -0.60
CA ASP A 47 1.91 -2.19 -1.91
C ASP A 47 1.83 -0.67 -1.86
N PHE A 48 0.82 -0.13 -1.15
CA PHE A 48 0.65 1.30 -0.94
C PHE A 48 1.89 1.95 -0.30
N MET A 49 2.52 1.29 0.68
CA MET A 49 3.75 1.80 1.29
C MET A 49 4.89 1.89 0.28
N SER A 50 5.01 0.92 -0.62
CA SER A 50 6.04 0.96 -1.68
C SER A 50 5.78 2.08 -2.68
N LEU A 51 4.52 2.28 -3.09
CA LEU A 51 4.12 3.40 -3.93
C LEU A 51 4.39 4.75 -3.26
N LEU A 52 4.04 4.89 -1.98
CA LEU A 52 4.30 6.09 -1.20
C LEU A 52 5.79 6.41 -1.09
N LYS A 53 6.64 5.40 -0.90
CA LYS A 53 8.10 5.56 -0.89
C LYS A 53 8.64 5.98 -2.26
N SER A 54 8.11 5.44 -3.36
CA SER A 54 8.44 5.90 -4.71
C SER A 54 8.10 7.38 -4.90
N LEU A 55 6.91 7.80 -4.46
CA LEU A 55 6.50 9.22 -4.50
C LEU A 55 7.40 10.09 -3.61
N GLN A 56 7.79 9.63 -2.43
CA GLN A 56 8.71 10.34 -1.54
C GLN A 56 10.07 10.54 -2.20
N ILE A 57 10.62 9.50 -2.82
CA ILE A 57 11.91 9.56 -3.55
C ILE A 57 11.82 10.56 -4.72
N GLY A 58 10.74 10.52 -5.50
CA GLY A 58 10.59 11.35 -6.69
C GLY A 58 10.16 12.80 -6.43
N LEU A 59 9.41 13.07 -5.35
CA LEU A 59 8.81 14.38 -5.08
C LEU A 59 9.43 15.12 -3.88
N THR A 60 10.34 14.46 -3.16
CA THR A 60 11.11 15.06 -2.05
C THR A 60 12.59 14.79 -2.25
N SER A 61 13.43 15.17 -1.28
CA SER A 61 14.86 14.85 -1.30
C SER A 61 15.20 13.93 -0.14
N VAL A 62 15.54 12.67 -0.46
CA VAL A 62 16.07 11.66 0.49
C VAL A 62 17.55 11.36 0.25
N ALA A 63 18.19 12.12 -0.65
CA ALA A 63 19.61 11.97 -1.01
C ALA A 63 20.54 12.90 -0.20
N LEU A 64 21.83 12.59 -0.19
CA LEU A 64 22.89 13.41 0.37
C LEU A 64 23.85 13.91 -0.72
N PRO A 65 24.30 15.20 -0.69
CA PRO A 65 23.87 16.25 0.23
C PRO A 65 22.41 16.66 -0.04
N TRP A 66 21.68 17.07 1.01
CA TRP A 66 20.29 17.50 0.87
C TRP A 66 20.20 18.80 0.08
N VAL A 67 19.30 18.81 -0.90
CA VAL A 67 18.86 20.03 -1.60
C VAL A 67 17.32 19.98 -1.72
N PRO A 68 16.61 21.13 -1.63
CA PRO A 68 15.16 21.13 -1.76
C PRO A 68 14.72 20.78 -3.18
N VAL A 69 13.80 19.80 -3.31
CA VAL A 69 13.17 19.37 -4.58
C VAL A 69 11.70 19.71 -4.56
N GLY A 70 11.12 20.12 -5.70
CA GLY A 70 9.70 20.42 -5.85
C GLY A 70 9.21 21.59 -4.97
N SER A 71 7.88 21.71 -4.85
CA SER A 71 7.27 22.75 -4.00
C SER A 71 7.30 22.37 -2.52
N ALA A 72 7.27 23.38 -1.64
CA ALA A 72 7.20 23.17 -0.20
C ALA A 72 5.90 22.42 0.20
N ASP A 73 4.78 22.75 -0.44
CA ASP A 73 3.48 22.14 -0.17
C ASP A 73 3.48 20.64 -0.57
N THR A 74 4.11 20.30 -1.71
CA THR A 74 4.23 18.91 -2.15
C THR A 74 5.08 18.11 -1.16
N ARG A 75 6.23 18.66 -0.73
CA ARG A 75 7.07 18.00 0.26
C ARG A 75 6.35 17.81 1.60
N TYR A 76 5.62 18.84 2.04
CA TYR A 76 4.82 18.76 3.26
C TYR A 76 3.79 17.63 3.15
N LEU A 77 2.96 17.62 2.10
CA LEU A 77 1.93 16.62 1.88
C LEU A 77 2.49 15.19 1.88
N ILE A 78 3.55 14.94 1.12
CA ILE A 78 4.14 13.60 1.02
C ILE A 78 4.71 13.16 2.38
N ASN A 79 5.45 14.04 3.08
CA ASN A 79 6.04 13.68 4.37
C ASN A 79 5.00 13.53 5.48
N GLU A 80 3.87 14.26 5.43
CA GLU A 80 2.74 14.09 6.33
C GLU A 80 2.09 12.71 6.15
N ILE A 81 1.86 12.29 4.90
CA ILE A 81 1.35 10.94 4.60
C ILE A 81 2.35 9.88 5.08
N VAL A 82 3.65 10.04 4.77
CA VAL A 82 4.69 9.11 5.23
C VAL A 82 4.72 9.02 6.75
N LEU A 83 4.60 10.13 7.46
CA LEU A 83 4.56 10.14 8.93
C LEU A 83 3.37 9.34 9.45
N GLY A 84 2.17 9.54 8.89
CA GLY A 84 0.97 8.82 9.30
C GLY A 84 1.03 7.32 8.97
N GLU A 85 1.54 6.96 7.80
CA GLU A 85 1.55 5.57 7.36
C GLU A 85 2.69 4.73 7.97
N GLU A 86 3.86 5.32 8.16
CA GLU A 86 5.05 4.60 8.63
C GLU A 86 5.27 4.68 10.13
N SER A 87 4.70 5.66 10.81
CA SER A 87 5.01 5.99 12.20
C SER A 87 3.79 6.44 13.00
N ASP A 88 2.65 5.82 12.74
CA ASP A 88 1.41 6.05 13.51
C ASP A 88 1.53 5.50 14.94
N VAL A 89 0.47 5.51 15.69
CA VAL A 89 0.40 4.94 17.04
C VAL A 89 -0.72 3.90 17.12
N ASP A 90 -0.48 2.85 17.89
CA ASP A 90 -1.52 1.88 18.22
C ASP A 90 -2.38 2.38 19.40
N GLU A 91 -3.30 1.54 19.85
CA GLU A 91 -4.20 1.78 20.98
C GLU A 91 -3.51 1.98 22.34
N PHE A 92 -2.20 1.76 22.39
CA PHE A 92 -1.35 1.92 23.58
C PHE A 92 -0.31 3.04 23.44
N ASP A 93 -0.47 3.93 22.44
CA ASP A 93 0.49 4.99 22.09
C ASP A 93 1.88 4.46 21.68
N VAL A 94 1.98 3.21 21.23
CA VAL A 94 3.22 2.63 20.69
C VAL A 94 3.33 2.94 19.21
N ARG A 95 4.51 3.45 18.78
CA ARG A 95 4.77 3.74 17.36
C ARG A 95 4.77 2.45 16.54
N ILE A 96 4.01 2.49 15.44
CA ILE A 96 3.78 1.34 14.57
C ILE A 96 3.34 1.84 13.19
N SER A 97 3.67 1.13 12.11
CA SER A 97 3.15 1.45 10.79
C SER A 97 1.71 0.95 10.59
N HIS A 98 0.97 1.55 9.67
CA HIS A 98 -0.35 1.06 9.27
C HIS A 98 -0.30 -0.40 8.78
N PHE A 99 0.77 -0.79 8.08
CA PHE A 99 0.96 -2.18 7.67
C PHE A 99 1.07 -3.13 8.87
N GLU A 100 1.87 -2.79 9.88
CA GLU A 100 2.01 -3.60 11.10
C GLU A 100 0.70 -3.62 11.92
N LEU A 101 -0.01 -2.48 12.00
CA LEU A 101 -1.36 -2.41 12.59
C LEU A 101 -2.32 -3.35 11.86
N TYR A 102 -2.26 -3.39 10.53
CA TYR A 102 -3.10 -4.28 9.74
C TYR A 102 -2.79 -5.76 10.02
N ILE A 103 -1.51 -6.14 10.09
CA ILE A 103 -1.07 -7.49 10.49
C ILE A 103 -1.57 -7.83 11.89
N LYS A 104 -1.43 -6.92 12.86
CA LYS A 104 -1.93 -7.09 14.23
C LYS A 104 -3.44 -7.33 14.24
N ALA A 105 -4.21 -6.55 13.50
CA ALA A 105 -5.65 -6.73 13.37
C ALA A 105 -6.03 -8.06 12.71
N MET A 106 -5.30 -8.50 11.68
CA MET A 106 -5.48 -9.81 11.04
C MET A 106 -5.27 -10.96 12.05
N GLN A 107 -4.20 -10.90 12.83
CA GLN A 107 -3.89 -11.89 13.87
C GLN A 107 -4.99 -11.92 14.95
N GLN A 108 -5.46 -10.76 15.39
CA GLN A 108 -6.54 -10.67 16.40
C GLN A 108 -7.86 -11.29 15.92
N MET A 109 -8.20 -11.13 14.64
CA MET A 109 -9.40 -11.74 14.07
C MET A 109 -9.20 -13.20 13.61
N GLY A 110 -7.98 -13.76 13.72
CA GLY A 110 -7.66 -15.13 13.31
C GLY A 110 -7.51 -15.32 11.79
N ALA A 111 -7.25 -14.24 11.03
CA ALA A 111 -6.89 -14.33 9.63
C ALA A 111 -5.43 -14.77 9.44
N SER A 112 -5.11 -15.46 8.34
CA SER A 112 -3.76 -15.93 8.07
C SER A 112 -2.86 -14.78 7.58
N THR A 113 -1.71 -14.60 8.22
CA THR A 113 -0.64 -13.67 7.80
C THR A 113 0.52 -14.40 7.09
N THR A 114 0.44 -15.72 6.99
CA THR A 114 1.56 -16.58 6.55
C THR A 114 2.13 -16.18 5.18
N VAL A 115 1.27 -15.86 4.21
CA VAL A 115 1.74 -15.59 2.83
C VAL A 115 2.41 -14.24 2.74
N ILE A 116 1.86 -13.20 3.38
CA ILE A 116 2.48 -11.86 3.39
C ILE A 116 3.79 -11.87 4.19
N GLU A 117 3.83 -12.53 5.34
CA GLU A 117 5.06 -12.66 6.14
C GLU A 117 6.15 -13.41 5.37
N ALA A 118 5.81 -14.48 4.63
CA ALA A 118 6.75 -15.20 3.79
C ALA A 118 7.26 -14.34 2.61
N LEU A 119 6.42 -13.47 2.04
CA LEU A 119 6.84 -12.51 1.01
C LEU A 119 7.85 -11.51 1.60
N ILE A 120 7.53 -10.88 2.71
CA ILE A 120 8.41 -9.91 3.40
C ILE A 120 9.74 -10.57 3.80
N ALA A 121 9.72 -11.80 4.29
CA ALA A 121 10.93 -12.54 4.65
C ALA A 121 11.85 -12.77 3.44
N LYS A 122 11.30 -13.08 2.25
CA LYS A 122 12.08 -13.22 1.01
C LYS A 122 12.72 -11.89 0.59
N LEU A 123 11.98 -10.79 0.68
CA LEU A 123 12.49 -9.45 0.38
C LEU A 123 13.63 -9.05 1.35
N ASN A 124 13.45 -9.31 2.63
CA ASN A 124 14.50 -9.08 3.65
C ASN A 124 15.74 -9.96 3.43
N ALA A 125 15.58 -11.12 2.82
CA ALA A 125 16.70 -11.99 2.39
C ALA A 125 17.36 -11.52 1.08
N GLY A 126 16.90 -10.40 0.48
CA GLY A 126 17.48 -9.80 -0.72
C GLY A 126 16.95 -10.36 -2.05
N LEU A 127 15.84 -11.14 -2.03
CA LEU A 127 15.23 -11.59 -3.28
C LEU A 127 14.62 -10.39 -4.03
N PRO A 128 14.85 -10.24 -5.34
CA PRO A 128 14.21 -9.19 -6.14
C PRO A 128 12.69 -9.27 -6.03
N VAL A 129 12.02 -8.11 -5.97
CA VAL A 129 10.59 -8.04 -5.67
C VAL A 129 9.75 -8.80 -6.69
N GLN A 130 10.07 -8.73 -7.98
CA GLN A 130 9.36 -9.48 -9.03
C GLN A 130 9.47 -10.99 -8.82
N GLU A 131 10.64 -11.49 -8.44
CA GLU A 131 10.86 -12.90 -8.14
C GLU A 131 10.14 -13.32 -6.86
N ALA A 132 10.14 -12.47 -5.84
CA ALA A 132 9.45 -12.71 -4.58
C ALA A 132 7.93 -12.81 -4.78
N ILE A 133 7.34 -11.91 -5.59
CA ILE A 133 5.92 -11.91 -5.96
C ILE A 133 5.59 -13.18 -6.75
N GLU A 134 6.41 -13.54 -7.75
CA GLU A 134 6.15 -14.72 -8.58
C GLU A 134 6.21 -16.01 -7.75
N ALA A 135 7.16 -16.12 -6.83
CA ALA A 135 7.33 -17.26 -5.93
C ALA A 135 6.32 -17.30 -4.76
N ALA A 136 5.48 -16.26 -4.60
CA ALA A 136 4.48 -16.21 -3.54
C ALA A 136 3.24 -17.08 -3.90
N ALA A 137 2.64 -17.71 -2.89
CA ALA A 137 1.41 -18.50 -3.04
C ALA A 137 0.18 -17.59 -3.15
N LEU A 138 0.14 -16.75 -4.20
CA LEU A 138 -0.88 -15.73 -4.44
C LEU A 138 -1.72 -16.04 -5.69
N PRO A 139 -3.01 -15.67 -5.69
CA PRO A 139 -3.80 -15.65 -6.91
C PRO A 139 -3.16 -14.78 -7.99
N LYS A 140 -3.27 -15.19 -9.26
CA LYS A 140 -2.69 -14.46 -10.39
C LYS A 140 -3.06 -12.98 -10.40
N LYS A 141 -4.32 -12.63 -10.13
CA LYS A 141 -4.78 -11.24 -10.11
C LYS A 141 -4.07 -10.37 -9.06
N VAL A 142 -3.71 -10.94 -7.92
CA VAL A 142 -2.95 -10.23 -6.87
C VAL A 142 -1.50 -10.04 -7.33
N LYS A 143 -0.89 -11.06 -7.93
CA LYS A 143 0.45 -10.94 -8.53
C LYS A 143 0.46 -9.86 -9.63
N ASP A 144 -0.48 -9.89 -10.56
CA ASP A 144 -0.60 -8.91 -11.64
C ASP A 144 -0.74 -7.46 -11.09
N PHE A 145 -1.52 -7.28 -10.03
CA PHE A 145 -1.68 -5.99 -9.36
C PHE A 145 -0.35 -5.49 -8.75
N LEU A 146 0.33 -6.33 -7.98
CA LEU A 146 1.61 -5.97 -7.38
C LEU A 146 2.69 -5.70 -8.43
N GLN A 147 2.80 -6.54 -9.45
CA GLN A 147 3.76 -6.34 -10.55
C GLN A 147 3.53 -5.01 -11.26
N PHE A 148 2.26 -4.66 -11.53
CA PHE A 148 1.89 -3.38 -12.14
C PHE A 148 2.37 -2.18 -11.31
N THR A 149 2.15 -2.19 -9.99
CA THR A 149 2.61 -1.10 -9.11
C THR A 149 4.13 -0.98 -9.09
N PHE A 150 4.85 -2.11 -9.00
CA PHE A 150 6.31 -2.08 -9.00
C PHE A 150 6.90 -1.69 -10.35
N ASP A 151 6.29 -2.08 -11.46
CA ASP A 151 6.70 -1.62 -12.80
C ASP A 151 6.59 -0.10 -12.95
N ILE A 152 5.55 0.52 -12.38
CA ILE A 152 5.41 1.98 -12.35
C ILE A 152 6.40 2.63 -11.37
N SER A 153 6.62 2.03 -10.21
CA SER A 153 7.43 2.61 -9.13
C SER A 153 8.93 2.63 -9.44
N PHE A 154 9.41 1.74 -10.34
CA PHE A 154 10.82 1.67 -10.75
C PHE A 154 11.13 2.41 -12.06
N ASN A 155 10.13 2.93 -12.80
CA ASN A 155 10.29 3.73 -14.00
C ASN A 155 10.14 5.24 -13.72
#